data_3d2a7ff62383b3e5ad8fb5b801276cca
#
_entry.id   3d2a7ff62383b3e5ad8fb5b801276cca
#
_cell.length_a   1.000
_cell.length_b   1.000
_cell.length_c   1.000
_cell.angle_alpha   90.00
_cell.angle_beta   90.00
_cell.angle_gamma   90.00
#
_symmetry.space_group_name_H-M   'P 1'
#
loop_
_entity.id
_entity.type
_entity.pdbx_description
1 polymer ?
#
loop_
_entity_poly.entity_id
_entity_poly.type
_entity_poly.pdbx_seq_one_letter_code
_entity_poly.pdbx_strand_id
1 'polypeptide(L)'
;MVLAEFEIIARYFDQPGLSFASQSIALGIGDDCALINLEAGMQLAVSMDLLQEGVHFPAGCDPFLLAQRCLLVNLSDLAAMGAAPAGFTLGLSLSVVDEHWLERFAAGLAEIAQANACPLIGGDTTRGPLSICIQVHGSVPAGTALRRSGAQPGDLVCVSGTLGDAAAALALIEGRVDESLLTVADKETLLKAFYQPPSLLMAGQSLRGLATAAIDISDGLVADLGHILDASAVGASICVDWLPLSAAFCAATAPPQRLALAAGGGDDYELCFTIAEHNYAEAAAKLAKHGVQIKRIGEINSDVGLRWRNEAGEPVTVGTKGYVHFE
;
A
#
# COMPACT_ATOMS: atom_id res chain seq x y z
N MET A 1 19.07 -24.45 22.02
CA MET A 1 18.51 -25.49 21.11
C MET A 1 17.99 -24.73 19.92
N VAL A 2 18.32 -25.10 18.69
CA VAL A 2 17.79 -24.43 17.51
C VAL A 2 16.37 -24.96 17.30
N LEU A 3 15.37 -24.10 17.24
CA LEU A 3 13.97 -24.49 16.99
C LEU A 3 13.85 -25.07 15.59
N ALA A 4 13.08 -26.16 15.46
CA ALA A 4 12.68 -26.69 14.16
C ALA A 4 11.54 -25.84 13.55
N GLU A 5 11.33 -25.97 12.24
CA GLU A 5 10.32 -25.20 11.49
C GLU A 5 8.93 -25.26 12.13
N PHE A 6 8.42 -26.48 12.44
CA PHE A 6 7.10 -26.64 13.06
C PHE A 6 7.02 -26.06 14.48
N GLU A 7 8.13 -26.02 15.21
CA GLU A 7 8.20 -25.35 16.52
C GLU A 7 8.10 -23.84 16.37
N ILE A 8 8.73 -23.27 15.33
CA ILE A 8 8.63 -21.84 15.00
C ILE A 8 7.18 -21.51 14.62
N ILE A 9 6.56 -22.28 13.75
CA ILE A 9 5.17 -22.06 13.33
C ILE A 9 4.23 -22.11 14.53
N ALA A 10 4.29 -23.18 15.33
CA ALA A 10 3.41 -23.34 16.49
C ALA A 10 3.62 -22.27 17.56
N ARG A 11 4.85 -21.83 17.77
CA ARG A 11 5.18 -20.89 18.84
C ARG A 11 4.91 -19.43 18.47
N TYR A 12 5.14 -19.03 17.22
CA TYR A 12 5.09 -17.62 16.82
C TYR A 12 3.94 -17.30 15.86
N PHE A 13 3.56 -18.23 15.00
CA PHE A 13 2.62 -17.95 13.92
C PHE A 13 1.23 -18.58 14.13
N ASP A 14 1.15 -19.78 14.71
CA ASP A 14 -0.14 -20.37 15.07
C ASP A 14 -0.59 -19.93 16.47
N GLN A 15 -0.84 -18.64 16.59
CA GLN A 15 -1.27 -18.02 17.85
C GLN A 15 -2.64 -17.35 17.69
N PRO A 16 -3.50 -17.38 18.72
CA PRO A 16 -4.87 -16.82 18.65
C PRO A 16 -4.94 -15.34 18.24
N GLY A 17 -3.86 -14.59 18.46
CA GLY A 17 -3.75 -13.18 18.04
C GLY A 17 -3.44 -13.00 16.55
N LEU A 18 -2.95 -14.05 15.87
CA LEU A 18 -2.51 -13.97 14.47
C LEU A 18 -3.30 -14.94 13.57
N SER A 19 -3.47 -16.20 13.97
CA SER A 19 -4.23 -17.23 13.23
C SER A 19 -5.65 -17.42 13.79
N PHE A 20 -6.38 -16.31 13.98
CA PHE A 20 -7.72 -16.34 14.57
C PHE A 20 -8.80 -16.82 13.60
N ALA A 21 -9.90 -17.38 14.17
CA ALA A 21 -11.05 -17.83 13.40
C ALA A 21 -11.76 -16.68 12.68
N SER A 22 -12.18 -16.92 11.46
CA SER A 22 -12.96 -16.00 10.62
C SER A 22 -14.06 -16.76 9.90
N GLN A 23 -15.16 -16.09 9.56
CA GLN A 23 -16.27 -16.72 8.80
C GLN A 23 -15.83 -17.20 7.43
N SER A 24 -14.86 -16.51 6.82
CA SER A 24 -14.32 -16.88 5.50
C SER A 24 -13.34 -18.05 5.56
N ILE A 25 -12.81 -18.42 6.74
CA ILE A 25 -11.79 -19.46 6.88
C ILE A 25 -12.44 -20.71 7.48
N ALA A 26 -12.58 -21.76 6.67
CA ALA A 26 -13.06 -23.06 7.11
C ALA A 26 -11.95 -23.91 7.75
N LEU A 27 -10.71 -23.76 7.27
CA LEU A 27 -9.51 -24.42 7.77
C LEU A 27 -8.33 -23.47 7.60
N GLY A 28 -7.55 -23.23 8.65
CA GLY A 28 -6.34 -22.43 8.67
C GLY A 28 -5.07 -23.26 8.77
N ILE A 29 -4.11 -22.81 9.60
CA ILE A 29 -2.85 -23.50 9.87
C ILE A 29 -3.11 -24.87 10.49
N GLY A 30 -2.33 -25.90 10.08
CA GLY A 30 -2.34 -27.23 10.70
C GLY A 30 -2.69 -28.37 9.74
N ASP A 31 -2.97 -28.08 8.48
CA ASP A 31 -3.17 -29.06 7.41
C ASP A 31 -2.37 -28.65 6.16
N ASP A 32 -2.34 -29.49 5.12
CA ASP A 32 -1.59 -29.23 3.88
C ASP A 32 -2.04 -27.96 3.14
N CYS A 33 -3.31 -27.54 3.29
CA CYS A 33 -3.87 -26.34 2.68
C CYS A 33 -4.88 -25.66 3.62
N ALA A 34 -4.93 -24.34 3.55
CA ALA A 34 -6.06 -23.59 4.09
C ALA A 34 -7.30 -23.71 3.19
N LEU A 35 -8.50 -23.68 3.78
CA LEU A 35 -9.76 -23.67 3.05
C LEU A 35 -10.50 -22.35 3.29
N ILE A 36 -10.74 -21.61 2.21
CA ILE A 36 -11.45 -20.33 2.20
C ILE A 36 -12.86 -20.54 1.65
N ASN A 37 -13.87 -20.15 2.41
CA ASN A 37 -15.25 -20.12 1.97
C ASN A 37 -15.55 -18.82 1.23
N LEU A 38 -16.03 -18.92 0.01
CA LEU A 38 -16.58 -17.78 -0.73
C LEU A 38 -18.11 -17.86 -0.76
N GLU A 39 -18.75 -16.76 -0.38
CA GLU A 39 -20.20 -16.65 -0.54
C GLU A 39 -20.60 -16.62 -2.02
N ALA A 40 -21.82 -17.07 -2.32
CA ALA A 40 -22.35 -17.03 -3.68
C ALA A 40 -22.39 -15.58 -4.20
N GLY A 41 -21.92 -15.36 -5.42
CA GLY A 41 -21.85 -14.03 -6.02
C GLY A 41 -20.62 -13.22 -5.67
N MET A 42 -19.65 -13.78 -4.91
CA MET A 42 -18.36 -13.17 -4.63
C MET A 42 -17.27 -13.71 -5.57
N GLN A 43 -16.25 -12.91 -5.81
CA GLN A 43 -15.00 -13.29 -6.49
C GLN A 43 -13.85 -13.23 -5.49
N LEU A 44 -12.92 -14.16 -5.58
CA LEU A 44 -11.67 -14.14 -4.83
C LEU A 44 -10.71 -13.13 -5.47
N ALA A 45 -10.20 -12.22 -4.67
CA ALA A 45 -9.08 -11.34 -5.00
C ALA A 45 -7.81 -11.90 -4.34
N VAL A 46 -6.72 -12.00 -5.09
CA VAL A 46 -5.43 -12.51 -4.61
C VAL A 46 -4.33 -11.60 -5.10
N SER A 47 -3.45 -11.19 -4.19
CA SER A 47 -2.21 -10.49 -4.51
C SER A 47 -1.06 -11.02 -3.66
N MET A 48 0.18 -10.77 -4.10
CA MET A 48 1.37 -11.23 -3.41
C MET A 48 2.54 -10.28 -3.65
N ASP A 49 3.16 -9.84 -2.55
CA ASP A 49 4.43 -9.12 -2.58
C ASP A 49 5.54 -9.92 -1.93
N LEU A 50 6.73 -9.77 -2.50
CA LEU A 50 7.99 -10.28 -1.98
C LEU A 50 8.85 -9.12 -1.51
N LEU A 51 9.06 -8.99 -0.20
CA LEU A 51 9.91 -7.97 0.38
C LEU A 51 11.27 -8.54 0.73
N GLN A 52 12.32 -7.90 0.21
CA GLN A 52 13.70 -8.34 0.33
C GLN A 52 14.51 -7.31 1.10
N GLU A 53 15.31 -7.77 2.08
CA GLU A 53 16.25 -6.90 2.79
C GLU A 53 17.26 -6.25 1.82
N GLY A 54 17.50 -4.96 1.99
CA GLY A 54 18.38 -4.17 1.12
C GLY A 54 17.78 -3.72 -0.20
N VAL A 55 16.52 -4.13 -0.51
CA VAL A 55 15.77 -3.68 -1.69
C VAL A 55 14.52 -2.93 -1.26
N HIS A 56 13.63 -3.58 -0.48
CA HIS A 56 12.34 -3.02 -0.07
C HIS A 56 12.33 -2.47 1.35
N PHE A 57 13.34 -2.84 2.13
CA PHE A 57 13.57 -2.31 3.47
C PHE A 57 15.05 -2.38 3.85
N PRO A 58 15.57 -1.42 4.64
CA PRO A 58 16.95 -1.41 5.10
C PRO A 58 17.26 -2.58 6.04
N ALA A 59 18.53 -2.99 6.08
CA ALA A 59 19.00 -3.98 7.05
C ALA A 59 18.84 -3.44 8.48
N GLY A 60 18.52 -4.35 9.42
CA GLY A 60 18.44 -4.03 10.84
C GLY A 60 17.17 -3.25 11.24
N CYS A 61 16.12 -3.26 10.41
CA CYS A 61 14.82 -2.72 10.77
C CYS A 61 14.27 -3.38 12.05
N ASP A 62 13.54 -2.62 12.86
CA ASP A 62 12.78 -3.18 13.98
C ASP A 62 11.78 -4.23 13.44
N PRO A 63 11.84 -5.49 13.93
CA PRO A 63 11.02 -6.57 13.37
C PRO A 63 9.51 -6.33 13.51
N PHE A 64 9.08 -5.65 14.57
CA PHE A 64 7.68 -5.33 14.80
C PHE A 64 7.16 -4.35 13.74
N LEU A 65 7.90 -3.28 13.48
CA LEU A 65 7.53 -2.28 12.46
C LEU A 65 7.64 -2.87 11.05
N LEU A 66 8.67 -3.68 10.80
CA LEU A 66 8.84 -4.37 9.52
C LEU A 66 7.65 -5.30 9.22
N ALA A 67 7.20 -6.05 10.22
CA ALA A 67 6.04 -6.92 10.08
C ALA A 67 4.77 -6.16 9.73
N GLN A 68 4.55 -5.02 10.39
CA GLN A 68 3.41 -4.14 10.10
C GLN A 68 3.45 -3.65 8.67
N ARG A 69 4.60 -3.14 8.21
CA ARG A 69 4.80 -2.72 6.82
C ARG A 69 4.49 -3.87 5.85
N CYS A 70 5.09 -5.04 6.06
CA CYS A 70 4.94 -6.16 5.15
C CYS A 70 3.47 -6.57 4.93
N LEU A 71 2.63 -6.53 5.96
CA LEU A 71 1.22 -6.86 5.80
C LEU A 71 0.42 -5.69 5.22
N LEU A 72 0.70 -4.46 5.63
CA LEU A 72 -0.03 -3.27 5.15
C LEU A 72 0.17 -3.01 3.66
N VAL A 73 1.39 -3.18 3.13
CA VAL A 73 1.65 -3.00 1.69
C VAL A 73 0.84 -3.99 0.85
N ASN A 74 0.73 -5.25 1.29
CA ASN A 74 -0.10 -6.26 0.62
C ASN A 74 -1.62 -5.97 0.73
N LEU A 75 -2.07 -5.44 1.88
CA LEU A 75 -3.47 -5.03 2.05
C LEU A 75 -3.85 -3.84 1.17
N SER A 76 -2.87 -3.04 0.73
CA SER A 76 -3.06 -1.94 -0.22
C SER A 76 -3.61 -2.42 -1.56
N ASP A 77 -3.13 -3.55 -2.08
CA ASP A 77 -3.67 -4.16 -3.31
C ASP A 77 -5.16 -4.52 -3.17
N LEU A 78 -5.54 -5.09 -2.02
CA LEU A 78 -6.95 -5.38 -1.77
C LEU A 78 -7.80 -4.10 -1.69
N ALA A 79 -7.24 -3.04 -1.10
CA ALA A 79 -7.89 -1.73 -1.04
C ALA A 79 -8.06 -1.14 -2.44
N ALA A 80 -7.02 -1.20 -3.30
CA ALA A 80 -7.05 -0.74 -4.69
C ALA A 80 -8.13 -1.46 -5.53
N MET A 81 -8.41 -2.72 -5.20
CA MET A 81 -9.47 -3.51 -5.84
C MET A 81 -10.84 -3.36 -5.18
N GLY A 82 -10.94 -2.64 -4.05
CA GLY A 82 -12.15 -2.52 -3.25
C GLY A 82 -12.56 -3.86 -2.62
N ALA A 83 -11.63 -4.78 -2.39
CA ALA A 83 -11.88 -6.09 -1.81
C ALA A 83 -11.91 -6.03 -0.26
N ALA A 84 -12.70 -6.91 0.34
CA ALA A 84 -12.65 -7.18 1.77
C ALA A 84 -11.61 -8.28 2.05
N PRO A 85 -10.72 -8.14 3.04
CA PRO A 85 -9.73 -9.16 3.35
C PRO A 85 -10.40 -10.43 3.89
N ALA A 86 -9.82 -11.60 3.59
CA ALA A 86 -10.26 -12.90 4.11
C ALA A 86 -9.16 -13.54 4.97
N GLY A 87 -7.90 -13.42 4.58
CA GLY A 87 -6.75 -13.96 5.27
C GLY A 87 -5.47 -13.79 4.43
N PHE A 88 -4.34 -14.18 4.99
CA PHE A 88 -3.07 -14.15 4.25
C PHE A 88 -2.21 -15.38 4.54
N THR A 89 -1.27 -15.68 3.64
CA THR A 89 -0.21 -16.66 3.84
C THR A 89 1.14 -15.97 3.91
N LEU A 90 2.07 -16.54 4.68
CA LEU A 90 3.41 -16.02 4.94
C LEU A 90 4.48 -17.01 4.49
N GLY A 91 5.29 -16.64 3.51
CA GLY A 91 6.58 -17.27 3.21
C GLY A 91 7.70 -16.49 3.90
N LEU A 92 8.42 -17.12 4.83
CA LEU A 92 9.49 -16.47 5.59
C LEU A 92 10.81 -17.21 5.41
N SER A 93 11.81 -16.52 4.87
CA SER A 93 13.19 -17.00 4.81
C SER A 93 14.06 -16.26 5.82
N LEU A 94 14.79 -16.99 6.66
CA LEU A 94 15.68 -16.46 7.70
C LEU A 94 17.07 -17.10 7.62
N SER A 95 18.11 -16.29 7.74
CA SER A 95 19.49 -16.78 7.79
C SER A 95 19.82 -17.50 9.10
N VAL A 96 19.19 -17.05 10.20
CA VAL A 96 19.36 -17.58 11.55
C VAL A 96 18.03 -17.48 12.30
N VAL A 97 17.77 -18.42 13.19
CA VAL A 97 16.61 -18.38 14.09
C VAL A 97 16.97 -17.51 15.29
N ASP A 98 16.40 -16.31 15.34
CA ASP A 98 16.46 -15.38 16.47
C ASP A 98 15.06 -15.32 17.12
N GLU A 99 14.94 -15.88 18.33
CA GLU A 99 13.64 -15.96 19.03
C GLU A 99 13.07 -14.58 19.35
N HIS A 100 13.92 -13.61 19.70
CA HIS A 100 13.46 -12.25 19.98
C HIS A 100 12.97 -11.54 18.71
N TRP A 101 13.68 -11.72 17.58
CA TRP A 101 13.24 -11.21 16.28
C TRP A 101 11.87 -11.80 15.89
N LEU A 102 11.72 -13.13 16.01
CA LEU A 102 10.48 -13.83 15.66
C LEU A 102 9.30 -13.39 16.54
N GLU A 103 9.51 -13.24 17.85
CA GLU A 103 8.48 -12.76 18.78
C GLU A 103 7.98 -11.37 18.39
N ARG A 104 8.89 -10.45 18.13
CA ARG A 104 8.53 -9.09 17.72
C ARG A 104 7.86 -9.04 16.34
N PHE A 105 8.37 -9.80 15.38
CA PHE A 105 7.81 -9.88 14.03
C PHE A 105 6.38 -10.45 14.07
N ALA A 106 6.16 -11.55 14.77
CA ALA A 106 4.84 -12.13 14.94
C ALA A 106 3.86 -11.17 15.64
N ALA A 107 4.32 -10.43 16.65
CA ALA A 107 3.51 -9.43 17.34
C ALA A 107 3.08 -8.29 16.41
N GLY A 108 4.00 -7.80 15.55
CA GLY A 108 3.67 -6.77 14.55
C GLY A 108 2.67 -7.24 13.51
N LEU A 109 2.82 -8.49 13.00
CA LEU A 109 1.83 -9.10 12.12
C LEU A 109 0.46 -9.23 12.80
N ALA A 110 0.44 -9.71 14.07
CA ALA A 110 -0.79 -9.91 14.80
C ALA A 110 -1.59 -8.62 15.01
N GLU A 111 -0.91 -7.50 15.29
CA GLU A 111 -1.57 -6.20 15.44
C GLU A 111 -2.29 -5.79 14.17
N ILE A 112 -1.62 -5.87 13.02
CA ILE A 112 -2.23 -5.49 11.73
C ILE A 112 -3.29 -6.50 11.28
N ALA A 113 -3.06 -7.80 11.50
CA ALA A 113 -4.01 -8.86 11.20
C ALA A 113 -5.34 -8.67 11.94
N GLN A 114 -5.29 -8.37 13.23
CA GLN A 114 -6.47 -8.10 14.05
C GLN A 114 -7.18 -6.81 13.65
N ALA A 115 -6.42 -5.72 13.47
CA ALA A 115 -6.99 -4.42 13.09
C ALA A 115 -7.74 -4.47 11.74
N ASN A 116 -7.33 -5.38 10.84
CA ASN A 116 -7.91 -5.52 9.50
C ASN A 116 -8.77 -6.79 9.33
N ALA A 117 -9.01 -7.56 10.38
CA ALA A 117 -9.74 -8.83 10.34
C ALA A 117 -9.18 -9.80 9.27
N CYS A 118 -7.86 -9.84 9.10
CA CYS A 118 -7.13 -10.60 8.09
C CYS A 118 -6.18 -11.61 8.77
N PRO A 119 -6.65 -12.81 9.16
CA PRO A 119 -5.83 -13.79 9.86
C PRO A 119 -4.75 -14.42 8.98
N LEU A 120 -3.65 -14.83 9.59
CA LEU A 120 -2.69 -15.74 8.97
C LEU A 120 -3.33 -17.14 8.87
N ILE A 121 -3.37 -17.69 7.65
CA ILE A 121 -4.07 -18.95 7.37
C ILE A 121 -3.14 -20.08 6.93
N GLY A 122 -1.87 -19.79 6.70
CA GLY A 122 -0.86 -20.78 6.25
C GLY A 122 0.44 -20.10 5.86
N GLY A 123 1.38 -20.88 5.37
CA GLY A 123 2.67 -20.37 4.91
C GLY A 123 3.77 -21.39 4.97
N ASP A 124 5.01 -20.89 4.84
CA ASP A 124 6.23 -21.71 4.88
C ASP A 124 7.35 -20.93 5.57
N THR A 125 8.23 -21.62 6.27
CA THR A 125 9.40 -21.02 6.91
C THR A 125 10.64 -21.82 6.55
N THR A 126 11.63 -21.16 5.94
CA THR A 126 12.83 -21.82 5.45
C THR A 126 14.11 -21.05 5.83
N ARG A 127 15.25 -21.69 5.63
CA ARG A 127 16.55 -21.08 5.85
C ARG A 127 17.08 -20.43 4.57
N GLY A 128 17.39 -19.13 4.63
CA GLY A 128 17.99 -18.37 3.53
C GLY A 128 18.24 -16.92 3.90
N PRO A 129 18.58 -16.04 2.98
CA PRO A 129 18.58 -14.59 3.20
C PRO A 129 17.22 -14.11 3.70
N LEU A 130 17.20 -13.04 4.49
CA LEU A 130 15.92 -12.49 4.99
C LEU A 130 15.05 -12.05 3.80
N SER A 131 13.94 -12.74 3.65
CA SER A 131 12.94 -12.49 2.62
C SER A 131 11.56 -12.80 3.18
N ILE A 132 10.62 -11.90 2.95
CA ILE A 132 9.25 -11.98 3.48
C ILE A 132 8.30 -11.92 2.30
N CYS A 133 7.56 -13.00 2.09
CA CYS A 133 6.55 -13.12 1.05
C CYS A 133 5.18 -13.18 1.73
N ILE A 134 4.30 -12.24 1.44
CA ILE A 134 2.92 -12.28 1.91
C ILE A 134 2.00 -12.39 0.70
N GLN A 135 1.11 -13.37 0.73
CA GLN A 135 0.01 -13.47 -0.22
C GLN A 135 -1.29 -13.20 0.51
N VAL A 136 -2.00 -12.14 0.10
CA VAL A 136 -3.30 -11.77 0.65
C VAL A 136 -4.43 -12.34 -0.18
N HIS A 137 -5.48 -12.75 0.52
CA HIS A 137 -6.72 -13.25 -0.05
C HIS A 137 -7.87 -12.34 0.41
N GLY A 138 -8.68 -11.91 -0.52
CA GLY A 138 -9.84 -11.08 -0.23
C GLY A 138 -11.04 -11.48 -1.08
N SER A 139 -12.18 -10.89 -0.82
CA SER A 139 -13.39 -11.11 -1.59
C SER A 139 -14.02 -9.80 -2.04
N VAL A 140 -14.61 -9.81 -3.22
CA VAL A 140 -15.30 -8.67 -3.80
C VAL A 140 -16.58 -9.16 -4.49
N PRO A 141 -17.72 -8.44 -4.41
CA PRO A 141 -18.91 -8.81 -5.14
C PRO A 141 -18.64 -8.85 -6.64
N ALA A 142 -19.12 -9.89 -7.32
CA ALA A 142 -18.88 -10.10 -8.75
C ALA A 142 -19.26 -8.87 -9.58
N GLY A 143 -18.34 -8.42 -10.42
CA GLY A 143 -18.55 -7.28 -11.31
C GLY A 143 -18.39 -5.90 -10.64
N THR A 144 -18.03 -5.81 -9.35
CA THR A 144 -17.88 -4.53 -8.64
C THR A 144 -16.44 -4.18 -8.26
N ALA A 145 -15.48 -5.05 -8.58
CA ALA A 145 -14.08 -4.78 -8.33
C ALA A 145 -13.63 -3.48 -9.02
N LEU A 146 -12.91 -2.65 -8.30
CA LEU A 146 -12.19 -1.53 -8.87
C LEU A 146 -11.07 -2.08 -9.77
N ARG A 147 -10.80 -1.38 -10.86
CA ARG A 147 -9.79 -1.82 -11.84
C ARG A 147 -8.95 -0.63 -12.28
N ARG A 148 -7.79 -0.90 -12.84
CA ARG A 148 -6.97 0.11 -13.52
C ARG A 148 -7.64 0.64 -14.79
N SER A 149 -8.51 -0.16 -15.44
CA SER A 149 -9.27 0.24 -16.64
C SER A 149 -10.63 0.81 -16.28
N GLY A 150 -11.11 1.78 -17.08
CA GLY A 150 -12.45 2.35 -16.94
C GLY A 150 -12.47 3.88 -16.82
N ALA A 151 -11.31 4.53 -16.72
CA ALA A 151 -11.22 5.99 -16.72
C ALA A 151 -11.79 6.59 -18.01
N GLN A 152 -12.53 7.68 -17.90
CA GLN A 152 -13.21 8.35 -19.01
C GLN A 152 -12.71 9.80 -19.13
N PRO A 153 -12.58 10.36 -20.34
CA PRO A 153 -12.33 11.79 -20.51
C PRO A 153 -13.37 12.64 -19.75
N GLY A 154 -12.89 13.59 -18.95
CA GLY A 154 -13.71 14.42 -18.05
C GLY A 154 -13.79 13.90 -16.61
N ASP A 155 -13.29 12.69 -16.34
CA ASP A 155 -13.15 12.22 -14.96
C ASP A 155 -12.09 13.02 -14.20
N LEU A 156 -12.34 13.28 -12.93
CA LEU A 156 -11.35 13.83 -12.02
C LEU A 156 -10.31 12.77 -11.67
N VAL A 157 -9.03 13.14 -11.62
CA VAL A 157 -7.98 12.32 -11.01
C VAL A 157 -7.82 12.74 -9.56
N CYS A 158 -7.95 11.78 -8.65
CA CYS A 158 -7.91 12.00 -7.21
C CYS A 158 -6.88 11.09 -6.55
N VAL A 159 -6.31 11.56 -5.43
CA VAL A 159 -5.49 10.75 -4.53
C VAL A 159 -6.01 10.86 -3.11
N SER A 160 -5.83 9.81 -2.32
CA SER A 160 -6.02 9.87 -0.87
C SER A 160 -4.76 10.40 -0.17
N GLY A 161 -4.89 10.84 1.07
CA GLY A 161 -3.79 11.22 1.96
C GLY A 161 -2.79 12.23 1.41
N THR A 162 -1.50 11.97 1.66
CA THR A 162 -0.35 12.80 1.23
C THR A 162 0.69 11.95 0.49
N LEU A 163 1.48 12.59 -0.36
CA LEU A 163 2.45 11.92 -1.24
C LEU A 163 3.89 12.26 -0.87
N GLY A 164 4.78 11.28 -0.99
CA GLY A 164 6.22 11.40 -0.83
C GLY A 164 6.72 11.26 0.60
N ASP A 165 5.85 11.10 1.59
CA ASP A 165 6.23 10.96 2.99
C ASP A 165 7.11 9.73 3.22
N ALA A 166 6.79 8.60 2.61
CA ALA A 166 7.57 7.37 2.73
C ALA A 166 8.93 7.48 2.03
N ALA A 167 9.01 8.15 0.88
CA ALA A 167 10.28 8.43 0.21
C ALA A 167 11.18 9.34 1.04
N ALA A 168 10.62 10.35 1.72
CA ALA A 168 11.35 11.20 2.65
C ALA A 168 11.79 10.42 3.90
N ALA A 169 10.96 9.50 4.39
CA ALA A 169 11.31 8.62 5.51
C ALA A 169 12.48 7.69 5.15
N LEU A 170 12.46 7.08 3.97
CA LEU A 170 13.58 6.25 3.51
C LEU A 170 14.87 7.07 3.42
N ALA A 171 14.80 8.30 2.89
CA ALA A 171 15.93 9.21 2.86
C ALA A 171 16.43 9.59 4.27
N LEU A 172 15.53 9.72 5.25
CA LEU A 172 15.88 9.94 6.67
C LEU A 172 16.57 8.72 7.27
N ILE A 173 16.04 7.51 7.08
CA ILE A 173 16.61 6.24 7.57
C ILE A 173 18.01 6.03 6.99
N GLU A 174 18.24 6.37 5.75
CA GLU A 174 19.53 6.26 5.05
C GLU A 174 20.51 7.41 5.37
N GLY A 175 20.13 8.37 6.22
CA GLY A 175 20.97 9.50 6.59
C GLY A 175 21.19 10.53 5.48
N ARG A 176 20.29 10.58 4.48
CA ARG A 176 20.33 11.53 3.36
C ARG A 176 19.59 12.85 3.63
N VAL A 177 18.91 12.95 4.78
CA VAL A 177 18.18 14.14 5.24
C VAL A 177 18.92 14.76 6.42
N ASP A 178 19.02 16.09 6.46
CA ASP A 178 19.52 16.80 7.63
C ASP A 178 18.48 16.78 8.76
N GLU A 179 18.71 15.89 9.72
CA GLU A 179 17.80 15.67 10.85
C GLU A 179 17.61 16.92 11.74
N SER A 180 18.53 17.89 11.68
CA SER A 180 18.43 19.12 12.47
C SER A 180 17.31 20.05 11.99
N LEU A 181 16.81 19.83 10.77
CA LEU A 181 15.70 20.55 10.17
C LEU A 181 14.32 20.01 10.59
N LEU A 182 14.29 18.82 11.22
CA LEU A 182 13.07 18.10 11.55
C LEU A 182 12.77 18.16 13.04
N THR A 183 11.52 18.44 13.38
CA THR A 183 11.00 18.22 14.72
C THR A 183 10.84 16.72 15.01
N VAL A 184 10.65 16.36 16.29
CA VAL A 184 10.33 14.96 16.66
C VAL A 184 9.05 14.50 15.98
N ALA A 185 8.03 15.36 15.92
CA ALA A 185 6.75 15.05 15.27
C ALA A 185 6.89 14.84 13.75
N ASP A 186 7.77 15.59 13.08
CA ASP A 186 8.05 15.38 11.65
C ASP A 186 8.67 13.99 11.41
N LYS A 187 9.68 13.62 12.22
CA LYS A 187 10.34 12.31 12.13
C LYS A 187 9.35 11.18 12.40
N GLU A 188 8.52 11.30 13.42
CA GLU A 188 7.46 10.32 13.73
C GLU A 188 6.47 10.17 12.57
N THR A 189 6.04 11.28 11.97
CA THR A 189 5.12 11.28 10.81
C THR A 189 5.74 10.56 9.62
N LEU A 190 6.97 10.89 9.27
CA LEU A 190 7.67 10.27 8.14
C LEU A 190 7.92 8.77 8.39
N LEU A 191 8.48 8.40 9.55
CA LEU A 191 8.75 6.99 9.87
C LEU A 191 7.46 6.17 9.91
N LYS A 192 6.37 6.76 10.40
CA LYS A 192 5.06 6.12 10.36
C LYS A 192 4.61 5.88 8.93
N ALA A 193 4.76 6.84 8.02
CA ALA A 193 4.39 6.66 6.62
C ALA A 193 5.13 5.48 5.97
N PHE A 194 6.40 5.28 6.29
CA PHE A 194 7.19 4.16 5.76
C PHE A 194 6.83 2.81 6.39
N TYR A 195 6.78 2.73 7.73
CA TYR A 195 6.58 1.46 8.43
C TYR A 195 5.12 1.06 8.60
N GLN A 196 4.23 2.03 8.62
CA GLN A 196 2.80 1.85 8.87
C GLN A 196 1.98 2.63 7.83
N PRO A 197 2.13 2.29 6.51
CA PRO A 197 1.30 2.91 5.50
C PRO A 197 -0.19 2.72 5.84
N PRO A 198 -1.08 3.59 5.34
CA PRO A 198 -2.48 3.56 5.76
C PRO A 198 -3.19 2.28 5.29
N SER A 199 -4.03 1.70 6.15
CA SER A 199 -4.97 0.67 5.69
C SER A 199 -6.19 1.33 5.06
N LEU A 200 -6.29 1.26 3.73
CA LEU A 200 -7.35 1.89 2.96
C LEU A 200 -8.46 0.93 2.50
N LEU A 201 -8.57 -0.26 3.12
CA LEU A 201 -9.54 -1.30 2.77
C LEU A 201 -10.99 -0.78 2.74
N MET A 202 -11.41 -0.03 3.78
CA MET A 202 -12.76 0.54 3.86
C MET A 202 -12.97 1.68 2.86
N ALA A 203 -11.91 2.45 2.56
CA ALA A 203 -11.94 3.49 1.54
C ALA A 203 -12.14 2.87 0.15
N GLY A 204 -11.33 1.86 -0.20
CA GLY A 204 -11.47 1.14 -1.47
C GLY A 204 -12.87 0.52 -1.64
N GLN A 205 -13.39 -0.15 -0.62
CA GLN A 205 -14.75 -0.69 -0.66
C GLN A 205 -15.81 0.41 -0.86
N SER A 206 -15.61 1.58 -0.26
CA SER A 206 -16.54 2.72 -0.38
C SER A 206 -16.50 3.38 -1.76
N LEU A 207 -15.42 3.20 -2.52
CA LEU A 207 -15.27 3.69 -3.90
C LEU A 207 -15.96 2.81 -4.95
N ARG A 208 -16.35 1.57 -4.61
CA ARG A 208 -17.08 0.70 -5.54
C ARG A 208 -18.35 1.37 -6.05
N GLY A 209 -18.53 1.37 -7.36
CA GLY A 209 -19.65 2.01 -8.05
C GLY A 209 -19.58 3.54 -8.13
N LEU A 210 -18.55 4.17 -7.56
CA LEU A 210 -18.31 5.61 -7.65
C LEU A 210 -17.07 5.91 -8.50
N ALA A 211 -15.94 5.28 -8.21
CA ALA A 211 -14.71 5.41 -9.00
C ALA A 211 -14.85 4.66 -10.33
N THR A 212 -14.29 5.21 -11.38
CA THR A 212 -14.23 4.64 -12.73
C THR A 212 -12.99 3.77 -12.93
N ALA A 213 -11.86 4.14 -12.30
CA ALA A 213 -10.65 3.32 -12.21
C ALA A 213 -9.95 3.59 -10.88
N ALA A 214 -9.12 2.64 -10.42
CA ALA A 214 -8.31 2.80 -9.21
C ALA A 214 -7.04 1.94 -9.26
N ILE A 215 -6.03 2.40 -8.53
CA ILE A 215 -4.75 1.75 -8.25
C ILE A 215 -4.24 2.28 -6.91
N ASP A 216 -3.41 1.54 -6.19
CA ASP A 216 -2.60 2.09 -5.12
C ASP A 216 -1.28 2.70 -5.64
N ILE A 217 -0.64 3.54 -4.85
CA ILE A 217 0.60 4.24 -5.23
C ILE A 217 1.78 3.54 -4.54
N SER A 218 2.37 2.56 -5.21
CA SER A 218 3.52 1.78 -4.75
C SER A 218 4.83 2.20 -5.41
N ASP A 219 4.84 2.42 -6.72
CA ASP A 219 6.01 2.82 -7.51
C ASP A 219 6.10 4.33 -7.74
N GLY A 220 5.10 5.06 -7.26
CA GLY A 220 4.96 6.50 -7.37
C GLY A 220 3.88 6.92 -8.37
N LEU A 221 3.27 8.08 -8.11
CA LEU A 221 2.12 8.58 -8.86
C LEU A 221 2.34 8.60 -10.39
N VAL A 222 3.56 8.89 -10.86
CA VAL A 222 3.89 8.89 -12.30
C VAL A 222 3.70 7.52 -12.92
N ALA A 223 4.23 6.48 -12.27
CA ALA A 223 4.15 5.10 -12.76
C ALA A 223 2.73 4.56 -12.62
N ASP A 224 2.15 4.69 -11.43
CA ASP A 224 0.87 4.06 -11.09
C ASP A 224 -0.32 4.71 -11.81
N LEU A 225 -0.37 6.05 -11.90
CA LEU A 225 -1.34 6.72 -12.76
C LEU A 225 -1.13 6.34 -14.23
N GLY A 226 0.12 6.18 -14.67
CA GLY A 226 0.46 5.69 -16.01
C GLY A 226 -0.25 4.37 -16.33
N HIS A 227 -0.29 3.43 -15.39
CA HIS A 227 -1.00 2.15 -15.55
C HIS A 227 -2.52 2.32 -15.72
N ILE A 228 -3.15 3.28 -15.02
CA ILE A 228 -4.56 3.62 -15.27
C ILE A 228 -4.76 4.16 -16.68
N LEU A 229 -3.88 5.08 -17.11
CA LEU A 229 -3.98 5.73 -18.41
C LEU A 229 -3.84 4.71 -19.56
N ASP A 230 -2.85 3.84 -19.45
CA ASP A 230 -2.60 2.77 -20.44
C ASP A 230 -3.76 1.77 -20.49
N ALA A 231 -4.23 1.31 -19.33
CA ALA A 231 -5.33 0.34 -19.24
C ALA A 231 -6.67 0.91 -19.74
N SER A 232 -6.83 2.24 -19.70
CA SER A 232 -8.04 2.95 -20.15
C SER A 232 -7.90 3.60 -21.53
N ALA A 233 -6.70 3.58 -22.14
CA ALA A 233 -6.38 4.22 -23.41
C ALA A 233 -6.72 5.73 -23.44
N VAL A 234 -6.40 6.45 -22.36
CA VAL A 234 -6.66 7.88 -22.15
C VAL A 234 -5.39 8.62 -21.75
N GLY A 235 -5.46 9.94 -21.58
CA GLY A 235 -4.42 10.75 -20.97
C GLY A 235 -4.91 11.49 -19.73
N ALA A 236 -3.99 12.17 -19.04
CA ALA A 236 -4.33 13.02 -17.91
C ALA A 236 -3.54 14.32 -17.94
N SER A 237 -4.12 15.36 -17.34
CA SER A 237 -3.44 16.60 -16.99
C SER A 237 -3.47 16.77 -15.48
N ILE A 238 -2.29 16.78 -14.84
CA ILE A 238 -2.12 16.90 -13.40
C ILE A 238 -1.58 18.28 -13.07
N CYS A 239 -2.17 18.93 -12.06
CA CYS A 239 -1.69 20.19 -11.52
C CYS A 239 -0.70 19.89 -10.36
N VAL A 240 0.57 20.28 -10.56
CA VAL A 240 1.62 20.03 -9.57
C VAL A 240 1.37 20.77 -8.25
N ASP A 241 0.72 21.91 -8.29
CA ASP A 241 0.40 22.73 -7.11
C ASP A 241 -0.75 22.15 -6.27
N TRP A 242 -1.47 21.16 -6.81
CA TRP A 242 -2.57 20.49 -6.12
C TRP A 242 -2.14 19.17 -5.45
N LEU A 243 -0.91 18.72 -5.65
CA LEU A 243 -0.42 17.52 -4.97
C LEU A 243 -0.47 17.71 -3.45
N PRO A 244 -1.09 16.80 -2.71
CA PRO A 244 -1.16 16.88 -1.26
C PRO A 244 0.19 16.51 -0.64
N LEU A 245 0.87 17.47 -0.05
CA LEU A 245 2.17 17.32 0.61
C LEU A 245 2.01 17.56 2.10
N SER A 246 2.60 16.73 2.94
CA SER A 246 2.63 16.95 4.38
C SER A 246 3.62 18.04 4.78
N ALA A 247 3.43 18.63 5.95
CA ALA A 247 4.40 19.57 6.51
C ALA A 247 5.75 18.89 6.79
N ALA A 248 5.72 17.63 7.26
CA ALA A 248 6.91 16.84 7.54
C ALA A 248 7.73 16.58 6.26
N PHE A 249 7.06 16.18 5.17
CA PHE A 249 7.70 16.04 3.86
C PHE A 249 8.34 17.35 3.38
N CYS A 250 7.60 18.46 3.50
CA CYS A 250 8.12 19.78 3.12
C CYS A 250 9.32 20.23 3.97
N ALA A 251 9.38 19.84 5.25
CA ALA A 251 10.53 20.10 6.11
C ALA A 251 11.74 19.22 5.74
N ALA A 252 11.49 17.96 5.39
CA ALA A 252 12.54 16.98 5.05
C ALA A 252 13.16 17.19 3.66
N THR A 253 12.48 17.91 2.75
CA THR A 253 12.86 17.97 1.35
C THR A 253 13.13 19.39 0.88
N ALA A 254 14.19 19.57 0.09
CA ALA A 254 14.45 20.85 -0.57
C ALA A 254 13.44 21.12 -1.70
N PRO A 255 12.98 22.38 -1.88
CA PRO A 255 11.95 22.71 -2.89
C PRO A 255 12.21 22.15 -4.29
N PRO A 256 13.44 22.15 -4.85
CA PRO A 256 13.69 21.61 -6.18
C PRO A 256 13.48 20.10 -6.30
N GLN A 257 13.55 19.35 -5.18
CA GLN A 257 13.42 17.89 -5.17
C GLN A 257 11.98 17.42 -4.86
N ARG A 258 11.15 18.30 -4.28
CA ARG A 258 9.81 17.94 -3.79
C ARG A 258 8.94 17.31 -4.85
N LEU A 259 8.88 17.92 -6.03
CA LEU A 259 8.02 17.43 -7.09
C LEU A 259 8.43 16.03 -7.57
N ALA A 260 9.74 15.80 -7.76
CA ALA A 260 10.24 14.50 -8.20
C ALA A 260 9.99 13.41 -7.14
N LEU A 261 10.18 13.73 -5.85
CA LEU A 261 9.92 12.79 -4.75
C LEU A 261 8.43 12.53 -4.54
N ALA A 262 7.59 13.56 -4.55
CA ALA A 262 6.15 13.40 -4.37
C ALA A 262 5.47 12.68 -5.53
N ALA A 263 5.98 12.87 -6.76
CA ALA A 263 5.39 12.25 -7.94
C ALA A 263 5.97 10.87 -8.28
N GLY A 264 7.19 10.55 -7.84
CA GLY A 264 7.87 9.33 -8.24
C GLY A 264 8.64 8.63 -7.13
N GLY A 265 8.48 9.04 -5.88
CA GLY A 265 9.20 8.44 -4.75
C GLY A 265 8.73 7.03 -4.37
N GLY A 266 7.48 6.69 -4.67
CA GLY A 266 6.87 5.40 -4.31
C GLY A 266 6.64 5.21 -2.81
N ASP A 267 6.19 4.02 -2.45
CA ASP A 267 5.94 3.58 -1.07
C ASP A 267 4.82 4.33 -0.32
N ASP A 268 4.01 5.15 -1.01
CA ASP A 268 2.95 5.92 -0.36
C ASP A 268 1.75 5.05 0.05
N TYR A 269 1.43 4.01 -0.71
CA TYR A 269 0.28 3.11 -0.51
C TYR A 269 -1.05 3.85 -0.29
N GLU A 270 -1.13 5.04 -0.85
CA GLU A 270 -2.36 5.80 -1.00
C GLU A 270 -3.11 5.36 -2.25
N LEU A 271 -4.42 5.62 -2.34
CA LEU A 271 -5.20 5.30 -3.53
C LEU A 271 -5.14 6.45 -4.54
N CYS A 272 -4.76 6.14 -5.79
CA CYS A 272 -4.99 6.98 -6.95
C CYS A 272 -6.22 6.44 -7.70
N PHE A 273 -7.21 7.28 -7.95
CA PHE A 273 -8.42 6.85 -8.64
C PHE A 273 -9.00 7.94 -9.53
N THR A 274 -9.80 7.52 -10.50
CA THR A 274 -10.57 8.41 -11.36
C THR A 274 -12.05 8.35 -11.01
N ILE A 275 -12.75 9.47 -11.15
CA ILE A 275 -14.13 9.57 -10.72
C ILE A 275 -14.87 10.65 -11.52
N ALA A 276 -16.11 10.38 -11.93
CA ALA A 276 -16.95 11.39 -12.53
C ALA A 276 -17.22 12.53 -11.54
N GLU A 277 -17.18 13.79 -12.00
CA GLU A 277 -17.26 14.98 -11.15
C GLU A 277 -18.49 14.97 -10.21
N HIS A 278 -19.64 14.49 -10.70
CA HIS A 278 -20.86 14.45 -9.89
C HIS A 278 -20.80 13.44 -8.73
N ASN A 279 -19.90 12.44 -8.77
CA ASN A 279 -19.70 11.47 -7.69
C ASN A 279 -18.65 11.91 -6.66
N TYR A 280 -17.87 12.96 -6.94
CA TYR A 280 -16.76 13.37 -6.08
C TYR A 280 -17.20 13.71 -4.65
N ALA A 281 -18.26 14.51 -4.51
CA ALA A 281 -18.75 14.92 -3.19
C ALA A 281 -19.25 13.72 -2.35
N GLU A 282 -19.90 12.74 -3.00
CA GLU A 282 -20.34 11.51 -2.32
C GLU A 282 -19.13 10.66 -1.89
N ALA A 283 -18.16 10.49 -2.76
CA ALA A 283 -16.91 9.77 -2.44
C ALA A 283 -16.18 10.43 -1.27
N ALA A 284 -15.98 11.76 -1.32
CA ALA A 284 -15.33 12.51 -0.24
C ALA A 284 -16.05 12.31 1.11
N ALA A 285 -17.38 12.37 1.11
CA ALA A 285 -18.18 12.17 2.32
C ALA A 285 -18.12 10.72 2.85
N LYS A 286 -18.06 9.72 1.97
CA LYS A 286 -17.92 8.30 2.35
C LYS A 286 -16.54 8.02 2.93
N LEU A 287 -15.47 8.46 2.27
CA LEU A 287 -14.10 8.23 2.72
C LEU A 287 -13.78 8.97 4.03
N ALA A 288 -14.31 10.19 4.20
CA ALA A 288 -14.17 10.95 5.45
C ALA A 288 -14.71 10.22 6.69
N LYS A 289 -15.71 9.33 6.54
CA LYS A 289 -16.21 8.49 7.65
C LYS A 289 -15.19 7.49 8.15
N HIS A 290 -14.21 7.17 7.31
CA HIS A 290 -13.09 6.28 7.62
C HIS A 290 -11.80 7.05 7.92
N GLY A 291 -11.89 8.39 8.11
CA GLY A 291 -10.75 9.25 8.38
C GLY A 291 -9.87 9.53 7.16
N VAL A 292 -10.31 9.14 5.96
CA VAL A 292 -9.55 9.32 4.71
C VAL A 292 -10.00 10.58 3.99
N GLN A 293 -9.05 11.48 3.74
CA GLN A 293 -9.26 12.66 2.91
C GLN A 293 -8.83 12.37 1.48
N ILE A 294 -9.55 12.92 0.51
CA ILE A 294 -9.20 12.83 -0.90
C ILE A 294 -8.95 14.22 -1.49
N LYS A 295 -8.03 14.28 -2.42
CA LYS A 295 -7.68 15.51 -3.12
C LYS A 295 -7.79 15.30 -4.63
N ARG A 296 -8.56 16.14 -5.33
CA ARG A 296 -8.45 16.26 -6.78
C ARG A 296 -7.08 16.83 -7.11
N ILE A 297 -6.37 16.16 -8.02
CA ILE A 297 -5.04 16.57 -8.49
C ILE A 297 -5.02 16.85 -9.99
N GLY A 298 -6.05 16.48 -10.75
CA GLY A 298 -6.08 16.64 -12.19
C GLY A 298 -7.38 16.14 -12.80
N GLU A 299 -7.31 15.88 -14.11
CA GLU A 299 -8.43 15.48 -14.95
C GLU A 299 -7.96 14.55 -16.07
N ILE A 300 -8.79 13.56 -16.40
CA ILE A 300 -8.60 12.66 -17.54
C ILE A 300 -9.02 13.37 -18.85
N ASN A 301 -8.25 13.18 -19.91
CA ASN A 301 -8.53 13.73 -21.22
C ASN A 301 -8.36 12.67 -22.34
N SER A 302 -8.82 12.96 -23.54
CA SER A 302 -8.76 12.04 -24.70
C SER A 302 -7.37 11.89 -25.29
N ASP A 303 -6.48 12.86 -25.05
CA ASP A 303 -5.13 12.87 -25.61
C ASP A 303 -4.21 11.97 -24.75
N VAL A 304 -3.81 10.84 -25.25
CA VAL A 304 -2.99 9.84 -24.54
C VAL A 304 -1.71 10.47 -23.96
N GLY A 305 -1.36 10.01 -22.76
CA GLY A 305 -0.16 10.39 -22.04
C GLY A 305 -0.41 11.32 -20.85
N LEU A 306 0.58 11.38 -19.96
CA LEU A 306 0.54 12.15 -18.71
C LEU A 306 1.20 13.51 -18.91
N ARG A 307 0.47 14.58 -18.57
CA ARG A 307 0.92 15.96 -18.67
C ARG A 307 0.87 16.62 -17.30
N TRP A 308 1.92 17.35 -16.99
CA TRP A 308 2.03 18.11 -15.75
C TRP A 308 1.96 19.60 -16.03
N ARG A 309 1.18 20.33 -15.24
CA ARG A 309 0.97 21.77 -15.36
C ARG A 309 0.98 22.42 -13.97
N ASN A 310 1.33 23.69 -13.90
CA ASN A 310 1.06 24.52 -12.72
C ASN A 310 -0.37 25.10 -12.77
N GLU A 311 -0.79 25.80 -11.70
CA GLU A 311 -2.12 26.46 -11.66
C GLU A 311 -2.32 27.51 -12.76
N ALA A 312 -1.25 28.10 -13.28
CA ALA A 312 -1.32 29.02 -14.42
C ALA A 312 -1.52 28.29 -15.77
N GLY A 313 -1.53 26.94 -15.76
CA GLY A 313 -1.67 26.10 -16.95
C GLY A 313 -0.37 25.90 -17.74
N GLU A 314 0.77 26.36 -17.22
CA GLU A 314 2.07 26.24 -17.87
C GLU A 314 2.62 24.82 -17.70
N PRO A 315 3.25 24.23 -18.73
CA PRO A 315 3.84 22.90 -18.64
C PRO A 315 4.96 22.85 -17.60
N VAL A 316 4.98 21.76 -16.81
CA VAL A 316 6.01 21.48 -15.82
C VAL A 316 6.66 20.14 -16.17
N THR A 317 7.99 20.03 -16.02
CA THR A 317 8.70 18.76 -16.19
C THR A 317 8.87 18.09 -14.83
N VAL A 318 8.36 16.88 -14.70
CA VAL A 318 8.59 15.99 -13.54
C VAL A 318 9.76 15.10 -13.90
N GLY A 319 10.87 15.25 -13.22
CA GLY A 319 12.16 14.63 -13.56
C GLY A 319 12.29 13.16 -13.14
N THR A 320 11.19 12.41 -13.06
CA THR A 320 11.18 11.00 -12.62
C THR A 320 10.22 10.17 -13.47
N LYS A 321 10.44 8.83 -13.49
CA LYS A 321 9.57 7.85 -14.14
C LYS A 321 8.88 6.91 -13.12
N GLY A 322 9.13 7.11 -11.82
CA GLY A 322 8.78 6.16 -10.78
C GLY A 322 9.90 5.14 -10.51
N TYR A 323 9.67 4.21 -9.60
CA TYR A 323 10.61 3.15 -9.24
C TYR A 323 10.62 2.03 -10.30
N VAL A 324 11.80 1.47 -10.58
CA VAL A 324 11.98 0.36 -11.55
C VAL A 324 12.96 -0.66 -10.99
N HIS A 325 12.56 -1.92 -10.88
CA HIS A 325 13.34 -2.99 -10.26
C HIS A 325 14.58 -3.44 -11.05
N PHE A 326 14.59 -3.29 -12.36
CA PHE A 326 15.62 -3.88 -13.26
C PHE A 326 16.15 -2.84 -14.26
N GLU A 327 16.66 -1.72 -13.77
CA GLU A 327 17.44 -0.75 -14.57
C GLU A 327 18.93 -0.78 -14.25
#